data_04443da6b63b430fededc48d4bf2d2ec
#
_entry.id   04443da6b63b430fededc48d4bf2d2ec
#
_cell.length_a   1.000
_cell.length_b   1.000
_cell.length_c   1.000
_cell.angle_alpha   90.00
_cell.angle_beta   90.00
_cell.angle_gamma   90.00
#
_symmetry.space_group_name_H-M   'P 1'
#
loop_
_entity.id
_entity.type
_entity.pdbx_description
1 polymer ?
#
loop_
_entity_poly.entity_id
_entity_poly.type
_entity_poly.pdbx_seq_one_letter_code
_entity_poly.pdbx_strand_id
1 'polypeptide(L)'
;MTCKITRLLCTLQRIRNSSLLRLPTLGRISLLAPLLVMAAACSPQEPTVTLGVYSGRHYNTDKQLYKQFTDQTGIGINLLEAKDKVLLQRLEAEGSNSPADVLVLADAARLGKASGMGLYQTTSSSQLKADVPSNLRDPQGHWYALTRRARVPIVNPEIVDPATITSYDDLANPALKGKLCLRNRKSPYNQSLVADQIIQRGEAATAEWIQGMTSNVSQEFFSSDTPQIQAVGTGTCGVALVNTYYVGRMLGGQKGEANKALAEKVTVVFPDPTHVNISGAGVTAASKHPKEALQLIEFLASPAAGKGYAQANYEYPVKGLGDNAVLEKFGAFTPDDVSVEQLGAMNQQAQELMEANGWK
;
A
#
# COMPACT_ATOMS: atom_id res chain seq x y z
N MET A 1 24.06 21.37 6.13
CA MET A 1 24.55 22.56 5.40
C MET A 1 26.07 22.51 5.24
N THR A 2 26.68 21.38 4.83
CA THR A 2 28.15 21.22 4.78
C THR A 2 28.64 20.22 3.68
N CYS A 3 27.86 20.03 2.62
CA CYS A 3 28.28 19.10 1.54
C CYS A 3 28.22 19.71 0.13
N LYS A 4 28.30 21.05 -0.01
CA LYS A 4 28.30 21.74 -1.32
C LYS A 4 29.63 22.42 -1.72
N ILE A 5 30.71 22.31 -0.92
CA ILE A 5 31.98 23.01 -1.18
C ILE A 5 33.03 22.13 -1.84
N THR A 6 32.88 20.81 -1.89
CA THR A 6 33.93 19.88 -2.38
C THR A 6 33.90 19.60 -3.89
N ARG A 7 32.94 20.15 -4.66
CA ARG A 7 32.88 19.92 -6.12
C ARG A 7 33.60 20.98 -7.00
N LEU A 8 34.22 22.00 -6.40
CA LEU A 8 34.84 23.10 -7.16
C LEU A 8 36.38 23.03 -7.23
N LEU A 9 37.03 22.05 -6.62
CA LEU A 9 38.49 21.95 -6.57
C LEU A 9 39.09 20.85 -7.45
N CYS A 10 38.33 20.14 -8.23
CA CYS A 10 38.85 19.04 -9.07
C CYS A 10 39.06 19.42 -10.56
N THR A 11 38.87 20.69 -10.96
CA THR A 11 38.91 21.07 -12.40
C THR A 11 40.07 21.97 -12.78
N LEU A 12 41.07 22.22 -11.92
CA LEU A 12 42.15 23.17 -12.20
C LEU A 12 43.58 22.55 -12.17
N GLN A 13 43.75 21.29 -12.43
CA GLN A 13 45.08 20.66 -12.46
C GLN A 13 45.37 19.90 -13.75
N ARG A 14 45.16 20.57 -14.87
CA ARG A 14 45.79 20.21 -16.17
C ARG A 14 46.09 21.49 -16.91
N ILE A 15 47.31 21.95 -16.84
CA ILE A 15 48.10 22.69 -17.84
C ILE A 15 49.31 23.29 -17.09
N ARG A 16 50.50 22.69 -17.29
CA ARG A 16 51.77 23.34 -17.58
C ARG A 16 52.94 22.38 -17.37
N ASN A 17 53.29 21.73 -18.42
CA ASN A 17 54.69 21.32 -18.66
C ASN A 17 55.19 22.17 -19.80
N SER A 18 56.23 22.98 -19.56
CA SER A 18 57.31 23.15 -20.51
C SER A 18 58.45 24.09 -19.97
N SER A 19 59.57 23.47 -19.82
CA SER A 19 60.95 23.95 -20.20
C SER A 19 61.67 25.02 -19.40
N LEU A 20 62.79 24.53 -18.79
CA LEU A 20 64.21 25.05 -18.88
C LEU A 20 64.59 26.33 -18.12
N LEU A 21 65.49 26.23 -17.11
CA LEU A 21 66.93 26.62 -17.21
C LEU A 21 67.62 26.59 -15.82
N ARG A 22 68.96 26.38 -15.89
CA ARG A 22 69.95 25.95 -14.90
C ARG A 22 70.36 26.97 -13.83
N LEU A 23 70.65 26.42 -12.61
CA LEU A 23 71.79 26.60 -11.67
C LEU A 23 72.03 27.99 -10.99
N PRO A 24 72.87 28.01 -9.91
CA PRO A 24 72.86 27.29 -8.62
C PRO A 24 72.95 28.25 -7.41
N THR A 25 72.85 27.74 -6.21
CA THR A 25 73.62 28.01 -4.97
C THR A 25 72.81 28.21 -3.69
N LEU A 26 73.27 27.47 -2.67
CA LEU A 26 73.35 27.70 -1.23
C LEU A 26 72.05 27.83 -0.40
N GLY A 27 71.72 26.73 0.28
CA GLY A 27 71.66 26.70 1.71
C GLY A 27 70.50 27.41 2.42
N ARG A 28 69.42 26.67 2.69
CA ARG A 28 68.63 26.78 3.93
C ARG A 28 67.80 25.51 4.14
N ILE A 29 68.19 24.78 5.16
CA ILE A 29 67.39 23.67 5.69
C ILE A 29 66.07 24.24 6.25
N SER A 30 64.98 24.04 5.52
CA SER A 30 63.61 24.25 6.07
C SER A 30 62.96 22.90 6.23
N LEU A 31 62.71 22.53 7.47
CA LEU A 31 61.85 21.39 7.86
C LEU A 31 60.45 21.59 7.25
N LEU A 32 60.17 20.93 6.15
CA LEU A 32 58.82 20.74 5.64
C LEU A 32 58.25 19.49 6.33
N ALA A 33 57.41 19.72 7.34
CA ALA A 33 56.52 18.68 7.83
C ALA A 33 55.51 18.30 6.74
N PRO A 34 55.36 17.02 6.36
CA PRO A 34 54.28 16.62 5.45
C PRO A 34 52.95 16.72 6.19
N LEU A 35 52.12 17.66 5.76
CA LEU A 35 50.67 17.67 6.13
C LEU A 35 50.05 16.44 5.48
N LEU A 36 49.92 15.35 6.26
CA LEU A 36 49.08 14.20 5.89
C LEU A 36 47.63 14.66 5.95
N VAL A 37 47.06 15.05 4.83
CA VAL A 37 45.63 15.21 4.66
C VAL A 37 45.05 13.79 4.66
N MET A 38 44.59 13.33 5.82
CA MET A 38 43.72 12.17 5.90
C MET A 38 42.40 12.52 5.16
N ALA A 39 42.32 12.14 3.90
CA ALA A 39 41.06 12.01 3.22
C ALA A 39 40.30 10.86 3.93
N ALA A 40 39.43 11.21 4.86
CA ALA A 40 38.43 10.26 5.39
C ALA A 40 37.56 9.85 4.20
N ALA A 41 37.90 8.72 3.59
CA ALA A 41 37.02 8.06 2.65
C ALA A 41 35.77 7.67 3.44
N CYS A 42 34.64 8.34 3.20
CA CYS A 42 33.32 7.84 3.60
C CYS A 42 33.06 6.55 2.80
N SER A 43 33.58 5.44 3.29
CA SER A 43 33.11 4.13 2.85
C SER A 43 31.65 4.00 3.30
N PRO A 44 30.73 3.55 2.43
CA PRO A 44 29.40 3.20 2.87
C PRO A 44 29.55 2.17 4.01
N GLN A 45 29.10 2.52 5.19
CA GLN A 45 29.12 1.60 6.34
C GLN A 45 28.13 0.48 6.03
N GLU A 46 28.59 -0.76 6.01
CA GLU A 46 27.69 -1.90 5.87
C GLU A 46 26.64 -1.87 6.98
N PRO A 47 25.35 -2.18 6.67
CA PRO A 47 24.31 -2.16 7.67
C PRO A 47 24.63 -3.15 8.79
N THR A 48 24.52 -2.71 10.04
CA THR A 48 24.78 -3.53 11.22
C THR A 48 23.75 -4.66 11.40
N VAL A 49 22.52 -4.45 10.90
CA VAL A 49 21.42 -5.42 10.84
C VAL A 49 20.78 -5.31 9.48
N THR A 50 20.38 -6.44 8.89
CA THR A 50 19.60 -6.50 7.67
C THR A 50 18.33 -7.28 7.92
N LEU A 51 17.17 -6.62 7.77
CA LEU A 51 15.85 -7.23 7.95
C LEU A 51 15.39 -7.95 6.69
N GLY A 52 14.93 -9.19 6.84
CA GLY A 52 14.18 -9.89 5.82
C GLY A 52 12.74 -9.38 5.77
N VAL A 53 12.30 -8.81 4.67
CA VAL A 53 10.93 -8.32 4.47
C VAL A 53 10.24 -9.13 3.39
N TYR A 54 9.19 -9.87 3.76
CA TYR A 54 8.32 -10.58 2.83
C TYR A 54 7.09 -9.72 2.55
N SER A 55 6.90 -9.31 1.30
CA SER A 55 5.84 -8.35 0.92
C SER A 55 4.94 -8.89 -0.18
N GLY A 56 3.63 -8.87 0.09
CA GLY A 56 2.58 -9.06 -0.90
C GLY A 56 2.28 -7.80 -1.73
N ARG A 57 2.98 -6.71 -1.44
CA ARG A 57 2.89 -5.43 -2.17
C ARG A 57 4.02 -5.37 -3.20
N HIS A 58 3.77 -4.74 -4.36
CA HIS A 58 4.71 -4.69 -5.48
C HIS A 58 4.86 -3.27 -6.02
N TYR A 59 4.97 -2.27 -5.12
CA TYR A 59 5.00 -0.87 -5.52
C TYR A 59 6.40 -0.27 -5.39
N ASN A 60 6.80 0.52 -6.38
CA ASN A 60 8.08 1.23 -6.31
C ASN A 60 8.16 2.19 -5.12
N THR A 61 7.02 2.70 -4.65
CA THR A 61 6.92 3.54 -3.46
C THR A 61 7.38 2.82 -2.21
N ASP A 62 6.98 1.56 -2.04
CA ASP A 62 7.39 0.76 -0.89
C ASP A 62 8.91 0.61 -0.87
N LYS A 63 9.54 0.39 -2.04
CA LYS A 63 11.00 0.33 -2.18
C LYS A 63 11.69 1.66 -1.83
N GLN A 64 11.06 2.79 -2.17
CA GLN A 64 11.57 4.11 -1.79
C GLN A 64 11.48 4.33 -0.27
N LEU A 65 10.40 3.91 0.36
CA LEU A 65 10.24 3.98 1.81
C LEU A 65 11.24 3.07 2.53
N TYR A 66 11.47 1.85 2.06
CA TYR A 66 12.52 0.97 2.59
C TYR A 66 13.91 1.59 2.47
N LYS A 67 14.20 2.22 1.32
CA LYS A 67 15.45 2.95 1.16
C LYS A 67 15.57 4.13 2.14
N GLN A 68 14.52 4.92 2.31
CA GLN A 68 14.50 6.03 3.27
C GLN A 68 14.73 5.54 4.70
N PHE A 69 14.11 4.42 5.08
CA PHE A 69 14.33 3.79 6.38
C PHE A 69 15.80 3.40 6.56
N THR A 70 16.40 2.73 5.57
CA THR A 70 17.83 2.36 5.61
C THR A 70 18.73 3.60 5.70
N ASP A 71 18.44 4.64 4.92
CA ASP A 71 19.24 5.88 4.93
C ASP A 71 19.19 6.60 6.30
N GLN A 72 18.07 6.46 7.04
CA GLN A 72 17.86 7.11 8.34
C GLN A 72 18.42 6.31 9.52
N THR A 73 18.35 4.98 9.44
CA THR A 73 18.62 4.10 10.58
C THR A 73 19.92 3.30 10.44
N GLY A 74 20.44 3.14 9.23
CA GLY A 74 21.53 2.21 8.95
C GLY A 74 21.11 0.74 8.93
N ILE A 75 19.80 0.42 9.07
CA ILE A 75 19.27 -0.94 9.02
C ILE A 75 19.01 -1.31 7.57
N GLY A 76 19.61 -2.39 7.09
CA GLY A 76 19.43 -2.89 5.71
C GLY A 76 18.09 -3.61 5.54
N ILE A 77 17.60 -3.67 4.29
CA ILE A 77 16.38 -4.39 3.92
C ILE A 77 16.69 -5.41 2.82
N ASN A 78 16.39 -6.67 3.08
CA ASN A 78 16.37 -7.75 2.09
C ASN A 78 14.90 -8.07 1.75
N LEU A 79 14.43 -7.52 0.60
CA LEU A 79 13.03 -7.57 0.18
C LEU A 79 12.75 -8.77 -0.71
N LEU A 80 11.76 -9.59 -0.31
CA LEU A 80 11.14 -10.62 -1.14
C LEU A 80 9.70 -10.24 -1.47
N GLU A 81 9.41 -10.02 -2.74
CA GLU A 81 8.06 -9.73 -3.22
C GLU A 81 7.45 -10.99 -3.87
N ALA A 82 6.28 -11.40 -3.41
CA ALA A 82 5.50 -12.50 -4.00
C ALA A 82 4.01 -12.33 -3.71
N LYS A 83 3.17 -13.18 -4.32
CA LYS A 83 1.73 -13.22 -3.99
C LYS A 83 1.56 -13.67 -2.54
N ASP A 84 0.62 -13.04 -1.83
CA ASP A 84 0.38 -13.30 -0.40
C ASP A 84 0.26 -14.80 -0.07
N LYS A 85 -0.50 -15.57 -0.88
CA LYS A 85 -0.62 -17.02 -0.69
C LYS A 85 0.74 -17.73 -0.71
N VAL A 86 1.64 -17.32 -1.60
CA VAL A 86 2.99 -17.90 -1.73
C VAL A 86 3.83 -17.54 -0.50
N LEU A 87 3.72 -16.30 -0.01
CA LEU A 87 4.46 -15.86 1.18
C LEU A 87 4.01 -16.62 2.43
N LEU A 88 2.70 -16.82 2.62
CA LEU A 88 2.17 -17.59 3.76
C LEU A 88 2.67 -19.03 3.73
N GLN A 89 2.57 -19.71 2.58
CA GLN A 89 3.06 -21.08 2.40
C GLN A 89 4.57 -21.19 2.63
N ARG A 90 5.33 -20.19 2.18
CA ARG A 90 6.77 -20.14 2.34
C ARG A 90 7.15 -19.99 3.81
N LEU A 91 6.55 -19.02 4.54
CA LEU A 91 6.78 -18.84 5.96
C LEU A 91 6.44 -20.08 6.78
N GLU A 92 5.32 -20.74 6.47
CA GLU A 92 4.93 -21.99 7.10
C GLU A 92 5.97 -23.10 6.87
N ALA A 93 6.46 -23.26 5.64
CA ALA A 93 7.47 -24.26 5.29
C ALA A 93 8.85 -23.97 5.90
N GLU A 94 9.25 -22.72 5.98
CA GLU A 94 10.51 -22.27 6.58
C GLU A 94 10.49 -22.37 8.12
N GLY A 95 9.31 -22.22 8.73
CA GLY A 95 9.12 -22.31 10.18
C GLY A 95 10.04 -21.37 10.95
N SER A 96 10.65 -21.84 12.04
CA SER A 96 11.59 -21.06 12.88
C SER A 96 12.92 -20.70 12.18
N ASN A 97 13.19 -21.26 11.01
CA ASN A 97 14.37 -20.97 10.20
C ASN A 97 14.13 -19.90 9.13
N SER A 98 12.92 -19.33 9.06
CA SER A 98 12.63 -18.28 8.11
C SER A 98 13.56 -17.07 8.29
N PRO A 99 14.12 -16.53 7.18
CA PRO A 99 14.91 -15.30 7.23
C PRO A 99 14.03 -14.04 7.26
N ALA A 100 12.69 -14.19 7.26
CA ALA A 100 11.79 -13.05 7.27
C ALA A 100 11.61 -12.50 8.67
N ASP A 101 11.87 -11.19 8.84
CA ASP A 101 11.61 -10.45 10.08
C ASP A 101 10.25 -9.74 10.04
N VAL A 102 9.83 -9.30 8.85
CA VAL A 102 8.56 -8.59 8.66
C VAL A 102 7.77 -9.24 7.52
N LEU A 103 6.47 -9.47 7.76
CA LEU A 103 5.52 -9.88 6.76
C LEU A 103 4.52 -8.75 6.48
N VAL A 104 4.44 -8.30 5.23
CA VAL A 104 3.53 -7.25 4.74
C VAL A 104 2.49 -7.87 3.83
N LEU A 105 1.21 -7.74 4.17
CA LEU A 105 0.09 -8.29 3.40
C LEU A 105 -0.92 -7.20 3.03
N ALA A 106 -1.60 -7.41 1.91
CA ALA A 106 -2.57 -6.47 1.36
C ALA A 106 -3.98 -7.03 1.45
N ASP A 107 -4.55 -7.09 2.62
CA ASP A 107 -5.97 -7.39 2.89
C ASP A 107 -6.19 -7.92 4.32
N ALA A 108 -7.33 -7.56 4.91
CA ALA A 108 -7.76 -7.98 6.25
C ALA A 108 -7.77 -9.51 6.43
N ALA A 109 -8.37 -10.23 5.47
CA ALA A 109 -8.49 -11.69 5.55
C ALA A 109 -7.13 -12.39 5.56
N ARG A 110 -6.14 -11.83 4.89
CA ARG A 110 -4.79 -12.39 4.84
C ARG A 110 -3.98 -12.12 6.08
N LEU A 111 -4.15 -10.92 6.65
CA LEU A 111 -3.58 -10.58 7.95
C LEU A 111 -4.14 -11.49 9.05
N GLY A 112 -5.47 -11.65 9.11
CA GLY A 112 -6.15 -12.56 10.02
C GLY A 112 -5.71 -14.02 9.82
N LYS A 113 -5.62 -14.48 8.56
CA LYS A 113 -5.10 -15.83 8.26
C LYS A 113 -3.68 -16.03 8.75
N ALA A 114 -2.77 -15.08 8.51
CA ALA A 114 -1.39 -15.15 9.00
C ALA A 114 -1.33 -15.21 10.54
N SER A 115 -2.17 -14.44 11.24
CA SER A 115 -2.33 -14.52 12.70
C SER A 115 -2.82 -15.89 13.14
N GLY A 116 -3.87 -16.42 12.51
CA GLY A 116 -4.42 -17.75 12.82
C GLY A 116 -3.43 -18.91 12.56
N MET A 117 -2.48 -18.73 11.65
CA MET A 117 -1.38 -19.68 11.40
C MET A 117 -0.21 -19.52 12.37
N GLY A 118 -0.24 -18.54 13.30
CA GLY A 118 0.84 -18.26 14.23
C GLY A 118 2.11 -17.70 13.55
N LEU A 119 1.97 -17.03 12.41
CA LEU A 119 3.11 -16.50 11.65
C LEU A 119 3.63 -15.16 12.18
N TYR A 120 2.90 -14.51 13.08
CA TYR A 120 3.30 -13.27 13.74
C TYR A 120 3.62 -13.52 15.22
N GLN A 121 4.54 -12.76 15.77
CA GLN A 121 4.71 -12.63 17.21
C GLN A 121 3.94 -11.42 17.73
N THR A 122 3.50 -11.48 18.99
CA THR A 122 2.90 -10.34 19.67
C THR A 122 3.92 -9.22 19.88
N THR A 123 3.57 -8.02 19.48
CA THR A 123 4.39 -6.81 19.66
C THR A 123 3.59 -5.70 20.32
N SER A 124 4.28 -4.75 20.95
CA SER A 124 3.64 -3.58 21.55
C SER A 124 4.50 -2.34 21.33
N SER A 125 3.87 -1.32 20.74
CA SER A 125 4.47 -0.02 20.52
C SER A 125 3.48 1.07 20.92
N SER A 126 3.93 2.02 21.74
CA SER A 126 3.14 3.20 22.11
C SER A 126 2.91 4.11 20.90
N GLN A 127 3.90 4.21 20.00
CA GLN A 127 3.81 4.97 18.76
C GLN A 127 2.74 4.37 17.83
N LEU A 128 2.78 3.06 17.56
CA LEU A 128 1.78 2.41 16.72
C LEU A 128 0.37 2.48 17.33
N LYS A 129 0.25 2.43 18.65
CA LYS A 129 -1.04 2.63 19.33
C LYS A 129 -1.57 4.06 19.16
N ALA A 130 -0.70 5.05 19.09
CA ALA A 130 -1.07 6.45 18.86
C ALA A 130 -1.36 6.73 17.37
N ASP A 131 -0.58 6.15 16.46
CA ASP A 131 -0.67 6.45 15.03
C ASP A 131 -1.73 5.63 14.31
N VAL A 132 -1.93 4.36 14.69
CA VAL A 132 -2.88 3.45 14.03
C VAL A 132 -4.17 3.32 14.85
N PRO A 133 -5.36 3.66 14.30
CA PRO A 133 -6.65 3.47 14.97
C PRO A 133 -6.88 2.03 15.44
N SER A 134 -7.64 1.85 16.52
CA SER A 134 -7.83 0.53 17.16
C SER A 134 -8.50 -0.50 16.24
N ASN A 135 -9.44 -0.09 15.39
CA ASN A 135 -10.09 -0.93 14.40
C ASN A 135 -9.19 -1.30 13.20
N LEU A 136 -8.03 -0.64 13.05
CA LEU A 136 -7.06 -0.87 11.98
C LEU A 136 -5.78 -1.57 12.47
N ARG A 137 -5.79 -2.16 13.64
CA ARG A 137 -4.67 -2.96 14.18
C ARG A 137 -5.18 -4.18 14.92
N ASP A 138 -4.35 -5.20 14.99
CA ASP A 138 -4.66 -6.41 15.75
C ASP A 138 -4.71 -6.13 17.26
N PRO A 139 -5.77 -6.54 17.97
CA PRO A 139 -5.87 -6.35 19.42
C PRO A 139 -4.73 -7.02 20.21
N GLN A 140 -4.19 -8.12 19.68
CA GLN A 140 -3.09 -8.89 20.29
C GLN A 140 -1.71 -8.37 19.85
N GLY A 141 -1.66 -7.38 18.93
CA GLY A 141 -0.42 -6.77 18.46
C GLY A 141 0.32 -7.61 17.42
N HIS A 142 -0.36 -8.47 16.68
CA HIS A 142 0.24 -9.27 15.62
C HIS A 142 0.54 -8.44 14.37
N TRP A 143 -0.32 -7.47 14.02
CA TRP A 143 -0.14 -6.62 12.84
C TRP A 143 -0.73 -5.22 13.05
N TYR A 144 -0.28 -4.28 12.21
CA TYR A 144 -0.69 -2.88 12.19
C TYR A 144 -0.91 -2.44 10.76
N ALA A 145 -1.96 -1.62 10.51
CA ALA A 145 -2.19 -1.04 9.20
C ALA A 145 -1.08 -0.06 8.80
N LEU A 146 -0.73 -0.07 7.52
CA LEU A 146 0.19 0.87 6.89
C LEU A 146 -0.57 1.87 6.01
N THR A 147 -1.59 1.39 5.29
CA THR A 147 -2.43 2.17 4.39
C THR A 147 -3.88 1.70 4.46
N ARG A 148 -4.79 2.59 4.03
CA ARG A 148 -6.21 2.28 3.85
C ARG A 148 -6.60 2.43 2.38
N ARG A 149 -7.66 1.73 2.00
CA ARG A 149 -8.34 1.89 0.73
C ARG A 149 -9.84 1.77 0.93
N ALA A 150 -10.61 2.60 0.24
CA ALA A 150 -12.07 2.49 0.20
C ALA A 150 -12.49 1.65 -1.00
N ARG A 151 -13.49 0.78 -0.83
CA ARG A 151 -14.14 0.05 -1.91
C ARG A 151 -15.48 0.67 -2.21
N VAL A 152 -15.59 1.30 -3.37
CA VAL A 152 -16.64 2.28 -3.66
C VAL A 152 -17.28 2.04 -5.01
N PRO A 153 -18.55 2.44 -5.20
CA PRO A 153 -19.12 2.62 -6.52
C PRO A 153 -18.39 3.72 -7.30
N ILE A 154 -18.18 3.48 -8.58
CA ILE A 154 -17.88 4.51 -9.57
C ILE A 154 -19.01 4.56 -10.58
N VAL A 155 -19.37 5.75 -11.02
CA VAL A 155 -20.56 6.01 -11.84
C VAL A 155 -20.19 6.79 -13.09
N ASN A 156 -20.73 6.40 -14.24
CA ASN A 156 -20.77 7.26 -15.41
C ASN A 156 -22.00 8.18 -15.33
N PRO A 157 -21.83 9.49 -15.11
CA PRO A 157 -22.95 10.41 -14.91
C PRO A 157 -23.84 10.60 -16.13
N GLU A 158 -23.39 10.18 -17.32
CA GLU A 158 -24.22 10.18 -18.53
C GLU A 158 -25.25 9.02 -18.58
N ILE A 159 -25.07 7.97 -17.72
CA ILE A 159 -25.88 6.75 -17.71
C ILE A 159 -26.69 6.61 -16.42
N VAL A 160 -26.09 6.95 -15.29
CA VAL A 160 -26.69 6.88 -13.96
C VAL A 160 -26.34 8.15 -13.21
N ASP A 161 -27.34 8.78 -12.58
CA ASP A 161 -27.12 9.93 -11.71
C ASP A 161 -26.36 9.49 -10.45
N PRO A 162 -25.13 9.99 -10.19
CA PRO A 162 -24.37 9.65 -8.99
C PRO A 162 -25.11 9.90 -7.67
N ALA A 163 -26.02 10.87 -7.63
CA ALA A 163 -26.80 11.19 -6.45
C ALA A 163 -27.82 10.09 -6.05
N THR A 164 -28.09 9.15 -6.95
CA THR A 164 -28.98 8.00 -6.65
C THR A 164 -28.29 6.86 -5.92
N ILE A 165 -26.95 6.96 -5.70
CA ILE A 165 -26.18 5.97 -4.99
C ILE A 165 -25.62 6.62 -3.73
N THR A 166 -26.24 6.33 -2.59
CA THR A 166 -25.91 6.87 -1.26
C THR A 166 -25.41 5.79 -0.30
N SER A 167 -25.78 4.54 -0.60
CA SER A 167 -25.46 3.36 0.19
C SER A 167 -25.06 2.18 -0.72
N TYR A 168 -24.54 1.10 -0.12
CA TYR A 168 -24.29 -0.14 -0.86
C TYR A 168 -25.57 -0.81 -1.31
N ASP A 169 -26.71 -0.56 -0.62
CA ASP A 169 -28.02 -1.13 -0.97
C ASP A 169 -28.50 -0.67 -2.34
N ASP A 170 -28.15 0.55 -2.73
CA ASP A 170 -28.56 1.13 -4.01
C ASP A 170 -28.00 0.34 -5.19
N LEU A 171 -26.93 -0.42 -5.02
CA LEU A 171 -26.35 -1.29 -6.06
C LEU A 171 -27.28 -2.49 -6.39
N ALA A 172 -28.15 -2.88 -5.47
CA ALA A 172 -29.14 -3.92 -5.67
C ALA A 172 -30.47 -3.38 -6.27
N ASN A 173 -30.61 -2.05 -6.42
CA ASN A 173 -31.82 -1.44 -6.97
C ASN A 173 -32.07 -1.91 -8.42
N PRO A 174 -33.27 -2.42 -8.75
CA PRO A 174 -33.62 -2.85 -10.12
C PRO A 174 -33.47 -1.77 -11.20
N ALA A 175 -33.43 -0.49 -10.85
CA ALA A 175 -33.13 0.62 -11.78
C ALA A 175 -31.73 0.52 -12.42
N LEU A 176 -30.84 -0.23 -11.80
CA LEU A 176 -29.49 -0.53 -12.31
C LEU A 176 -29.41 -1.79 -13.17
N LYS A 177 -30.56 -2.44 -13.48
CA LYS A 177 -30.58 -3.65 -14.31
C LYS A 177 -29.88 -3.41 -15.66
N GLY A 178 -28.89 -4.26 -15.96
CA GLY A 178 -28.09 -4.15 -17.17
C GLY A 178 -27.08 -2.99 -17.17
N LYS A 179 -26.85 -2.31 -16.02
CA LYS A 179 -25.91 -1.18 -15.90
C LYS A 179 -24.77 -1.43 -14.92
N LEU A 180 -24.82 -2.48 -14.10
CA LEU A 180 -23.83 -2.78 -13.09
C LEU A 180 -22.73 -3.69 -13.65
N CYS A 181 -21.49 -3.36 -13.37
CA CYS A 181 -20.32 -4.21 -13.61
C CYS A 181 -19.66 -4.61 -12.28
N LEU A 182 -19.39 -5.89 -12.12
CA LEU A 182 -18.76 -6.44 -10.93
C LEU A 182 -17.48 -7.22 -11.27
N ARG A 183 -16.53 -7.18 -10.37
CA ARG A 183 -15.38 -8.08 -10.37
C ARG A 183 -15.78 -9.44 -9.81
N ASN A 184 -15.12 -10.51 -10.25
CA ASN A 184 -15.43 -11.88 -9.82
C ASN A 184 -15.23 -12.09 -8.30
N ARG A 185 -15.89 -13.10 -7.73
CA ARG A 185 -15.88 -13.44 -6.31
C ARG A 185 -14.51 -13.85 -5.75
N LYS A 186 -13.54 -14.19 -6.62
CA LYS A 186 -12.16 -14.50 -6.19
C LYS A 186 -11.40 -13.26 -5.73
N SER A 187 -11.96 -12.07 -5.92
CA SER A 187 -11.39 -10.83 -5.44
C SER A 187 -11.44 -10.75 -3.92
N PRO A 188 -10.32 -10.65 -3.21
CA PRO A 188 -10.32 -10.48 -1.76
C PRO A 188 -11.05 -9.20 -1.35
N TYR A 189 -11.05 -8.18 -2.19
CA TYR A 189 -11.71 -6.89 -1.92
C TYR A 189 -13.24 -7.01 -1.91
N ASN A 190 -13.82 -7.86 -2.78
CA ASN A 190 -15.24 -8.17 -2.75
C ASN A 190 -15.60 -9.02 -1.54
N GLN A 191 -14.76 -10.01 -1.23
CA GLN A 191 -14.95 -10.87 -0.06
C GLN A 191 -14.95 -10.05 1.23
N SER A 192 -14.05 -9.08 1.34
CA SER A 192 -13.97 -8.19 2.48
C SER A 192 -15.19 -7.27 2.61
N LEU A 193 -15.68 -6.71 1.49
CA LEU A 193 -16.92 -5.93 1.51
C LEU A 193 -18.14 -6.78 1.89
N VAL A 194 -18.23 -8.01 1.38
CA VAL A 194 -19.35 -8.91 1.76
C VAL A 194 -19.23 -9.32 3.22
N ALA A 195 -18.01 -9.56 3.74
CA ALA A 195 -17.79 -9.79 5.16
C ALA A 195 -18.28 -8.62 6.03
N ASP A 196 -17.97 -7.40 5.62
CA ASP A 196 -18.45 -6.18 6.24
C ASP A 196 -19.98 -6.12 6.25
N GLN A 197 -20.63 -6.38 5.11
CA GLN A 197 -22.08 -6.37 5.02
C GLN A 197 -22.76 -7.46 5.88
N ILE A 198 -22.13 -8.63 6.01
CA ILE A 198 -22.63 -9.68 6.94
C ILE A 198 -22.56 -9.18 8.39
N ILE A 199 -21.50 -8.52 8.78
CA ILE A 199 -21.34 -7.98 10.14
C ILE A 199 -22.37 -6.89 10.43
N GLN A 200 -22.60 -5.98 9.48
CA GLN A 200 -23.47 -4.83 9.67
C GLN A 200 -24.96 -5.18 9.64
N ARG A 201 -25.40 -6.08 8.76
CA ARG A 201 -26.83 -6.35 8.52
C ARG A 201 -27.25 -7.82 8.61
N GLY A 202 -26.31 -8.73 8.85
CA GLY A 202 -26.55 -10.17 8.90
C GLY A 202 -26.55 -10.87 7.55
N GLU A 203 -26.49 -12.19 7.59
CA GLU A 203 -26.33 -13.05 6.41
C GLU A 203 -27.50 -12.96 5.43
N ALA A 204 -28.76 -13.02 5.95
CA ALA A 204 -29.95 -13.03 5.10
C ALA A 204 -30.08 -11.76 4.26
N ALA A 205 -29.97 -10.58 4.88
CA ALA A 205 -30.04 -9.30 4.17
C ALA A 205 -28.87 -9.12 3.20
N THR A 206 -27.68 -9.65 3.53
CA THR A 206 -26.53 -9.64 2.64
C THR A 206 -26.74 -10.56 1.44
N ALA A 207 -27.37 -11.72 1.62
CA ALA A 207 -27.72 -12.62 0.51
C ALA A 207 -28.70 -11.95 -0.47
N GLU A 208 -29.75 -11.31 0.02
CA GLU A 208 -30.70 -10.55 -0.80
C GLU A 208 -30.01 -9.44 -1.58
N TRP A 209 -29.12 -8.69 -0.93
CA TRP A 209 -28.33 -7.66 -1.58
C TRP A 209 -27.42 -8.22 -2.70
N ILE A 210 -26.74 -9.35 -2.48
CA ILE A 210 -25.93 -10.03 -3.49
C ILE A 210 -26.80 -10.44 -4.68
N GLN A 211 -27.96 -11.05 -4.44
CA GLN A 211 -28.91 -11.45 -5.51
C GLN A 211 -29.39 -10.26 -6.32
N GLY A 212 -29.72 -9.15 -5.64
CA GLY A 212 -30.09 -7.89 -6.32
C GLY A 212 -28.98 -7.36 -7.22
N MET A 213 -27.75 -7.27 -6.70
CA MET A 213 -26.60 -6.84 -7.48
C MET A 213 -26.30 -7.76 -8.66
N THR A 214 -26.26 -9.08 -8.45
CA THR A 214 -25.96 -10.04 -9.53
C THR A 214 -27.03 -10.04 -10.61
N SER A 215 -28.29 -9.73 -10.27
CA SER A 215 -29.38 -9.54 -11.23
C SER A 215 -29.23 -8.27 -12.07
N ASN A 216 -28.47 -7.27 -11.60
CA ASN A 216 -28.20 -6.00 -12.28
C ASN A 216 -26.97 -6.05 -13.18
N VAL A 217 -26.19 -7.13 -13.15
CA VAL A 217 -24.92 -7.23 -13.90
C VAL A 217 -25.19 -7.23 -15.41
N SER A 218 -24.44 -6.37 -16.13
CA SER A 218 -24.55 -6.16 -17.57
C SER A 218 -23.55 -6.97 -18.40
N GLN A 219 -22.46 -7.43 -17.78
CA GLN A 219 -21.33 -8.07 -18.44
C GLN A 219 -20.86 -9.29 -17.66
N GLU A 220 -19.97 -10.10 -18.24
CA GLU A 220 -19.25 -11.11 -17.50
C GLU A 220 -18.42 -10.48 -16.37
N PHE A 221 -18.24 -11.22 -15.28
CA PHE A 221 -17.51 -10.73 -14.11
C PHE A 221 -16.03 -10.50 -14.44
N PHE A 222 -15.56 -9.28 -14.18
CA PHE A 222 -14.21 -8.86 -14.48
C PHE A 222 -13.15 -9.52 -13.57
N SER A 223 -11.94 -9.67 -14.04
CA SER A 223 -10.81 -10.20 -13.26
C SER A 223 -10.13 -9.16 -12.37
N SER A 224 -10.27 -7.86 -12.67
CA SER A 224 -9.65 -6.77 -11.92
C SER A 224 -10.45 -5.47 -12.00
N ASP A 225 -10.09 -4.47 -11.18
CA ASP A 225 -10.81 -3.21 -11.10
C ASP A 225 -10.52 -2.29 -12.31
N THR A 226 -9.30 -2.32 -12.87
CA THR A 226 -8.95 -1.47 -14.03
C THR A 226 -9.87 -1.68 -15.23
N PRO A 227 -10.15 -2.90 -15.71
CA PRO A 227 -11.13 -3.12 -16.78
C PRO A 227 -12.55 -2.67 -16.42
N GLN A 228 -12.96 -2.72 -15.15
CA GLN A 228 -14.26 -2.18 -14.74
C GLN A 228 -14.31 -0.66 -14.90
N ILE A 229 -13.24 0.06 -14.50
CA ILE A 229 -13.15 1.52 -14.69
C ILE A 229 -13.19 1.87 -16.18
N GLN A 230 -12.50 1.09 -17.01
CA GLN A 230 -12.55 1.26 -18.48
C GLN A 230 -13.98 1.05 -19.02
N ALA A 231 -14.68 0.00 -18.56
CA ALA A 231 -16.05 -0.30 -18.99
C ALA A 231 -17.05 0.80 -18.60
N VAL A 232 -16.91 1.39 -17.40
CA VAL A 232 -17.71 2.54 -16.98
C VAL A 232 -17.35 3.79 -17.79
N GLY A 233 -16.06 4.07 -17.99
CA GLY A 233 -15.60 5.24 -18.76
C GLY A 233 -15.94 5.18 -20.25
N THR A 234 -16.13 3.99 -20.83
CA THR A 234 -16.61 3.80 -22.22
C THR A 234 -18.13 3.76 -22.32
N GLY A 235 -18.86 3.73 -21.21
CA GLY A 235 -20.32 3.61 -21.20
C GLY A 235 -20.84 2.17 -21.39
N THR A 236 -19.96 1.16 -21.38
CA THR A 236 -20.38 -0.26 -21.40
C THR A 236 -21.14 -0.63 -20.11
N CYS A 237 -20.78 0.00 -19.00
CA CYS A 237 -21.48 -0.08 -17.73
C CYS A 237 -21.80 1.33 -17.23
N GLY A 238 -22.89 1.49 -16.49
CA GLY A 238 -23.21 2.74 -15.80
C GLY A 238 -22.54 2.85 -14.45
N VAL A 239 -22.36 1.73 -13.77
CA VAL A 239 -21.81 1.64 -12.40
C VAL A 239 -20.86 0.45 -12.29
N ALA A 240 -19.80 0.60 -11.50
CA ALA A 240 -18.96 -0.53 -11.07
C ALA A 240 -18.47 -0.34 -9.63
N LEU A 241 -18.08 -1.44 -8.99
CA LEU A 241 -17.54 -1.46 -7.63
C LEU A 241 -16.04 -1.68 -7.66
N VAL A 242 -15.25 -0.68 -7.23
CA VAL A 242 -13.78 -0.66 -7.35
C VAL A 242 -13.10 -0.12 -6.09
N ASN A 243 -11.82 -0.35 -5.94
CA ASN A 243 -11.02 0.37 -4.94
C ASN A 243 -10.58 1.74 -5.48
N THR A 244 -10.65 2.76 -4.64
CA THR A 244 -10.34 4.17 -4.98
C THR A 244 -8.97 4.35 -5.63
N TYR A 245 -7.94 3.65 -5.16
CA TYR A 245 -6.59 3.83 -5.68
C TYR A 245 -6.41 3.40 -7.14
N TYR A 246 -7.27 2.52 -7.69
CA TYR A 246 -7.23 2.19 -9.12
C TYR A 246 -7.66 3.39 -9.97
N VAL A 247 -8.72 4.09 -9.54
CA VAL A 247 -9.16 5.35 -10.17
C VAL A 247 -8.06 6.40 -10.06
N GLY A 248 -7.50 6.56 -8.85
CA GLY A 248 -6.40 7.50 -8.60
C GLY A 248 -5.21 7.29 -9.54
N ARG A 249 -4.78 6.04 -9.72
CA ARG A 249 -3.67 5.68 -10.62
C ARG A 249 -3.96 5.97 -12.10
N MET A 250 -5.21 5.77 -12.53
CA MET A 250 -5.61 6.11 -13.89
C MET A 250 -5.63 7.62 -14.08
N LEU A 251 -6.24 8.39 -13.18
CA LEU A 251 -6.26 9.86 -13.20
C LEU A 251 -4.86 10.48 -13.13
N GLY A 252 -3.96 9.88 -12.35
CA GLY A 252 -2.55 10.28 -12.27
C GLY A 252 -1.69 9.89 -13.46
N GLY A 253 -2.27 9.29 -14.52
CA GLY A 253 -1.56 8.92 -15.74
C GLY A 253 -0.68 7.68 -15.64
N GLN A 254 -0.63 6.98 -14.49
CA GLN A 254 0.23 5.79 -14.30
C GLN A 254 -0.17 4.61 -15.20
N LYS A 255 -1.34 4.68 -15.84
CA LYS A 255 -1.87 3.66 -16.76
C LYS A 255 -1.95 4.17 -18.19
N GLY A 256 -1.33 5.31 -18.51
CA GLY A 256 -1.32 5.96 -19.83
C GLY A 256 -2.52 6.88 -20.06
N GLU A 257 -2.38 7.82 -21.00
CA GLU A 257 -3.34 8.90 -21.25
C GLU A 257 -4.73 8.38 -21.67
N ALA A 258 -4.81 7.29 -22.45
CA ALA A 258 -6.11 6.72 -22.84
C ALA A 258 -6.91 6.25 -21.60
N ASN A 259 -6.26 5.64 -20.62
CA ASN A 259 -6.89 5.23 -19.38
C ASN A 259 -7.23 6.42 -18.48
N LYS A 260 -6.42 7.46 -18.47
CA LYS A 260 -6.71 8.70 -17.77
C LYS A 260 -7.98 9.35 -18.31
N ALA A 261 -8.09 9.48 -19.62
CA ALA A 261 -9.29 10.04 -20.26
C ALA A 261 -10.58 9.25 -19.95
N LEU A 262 -10.48 7.92 -19.76
CA LEU A 262 -11.63 7.11 -19.31
C LEU A 262 -11.95 7.34 -17.85
N ALA A 263 -10.93 7.46 -16.99
CA ALA A 263 -11.14 7.73 -15.57
C ALA A 263 -11.69 9.15 -15.30
N GLU A 264 -11.42 10.10 -16.17
CA GLU A 264 -11.99 11.46 -16.08
C GLU A 264 -13.51 11.51 -16.32
N LYS A 265 -14.08 10.47 -16.94
CA LYS A 265 -15.52 10.33 -17.19
C LYS A 265 -16.28 9.67 -16.05
N VAL A 266 -15.61 9.20 -15.01
CA VAL A 266 -16.27 8.53 -13.91
C VAL A 266 -16.29 9.39 -12.65
N THR A 267 -17.36 9.28 -11.89
CA THR A 267 -17.50 9.89 -10.56
C THR A 267 -17.34 8.81 -9.50
N VAL A 268 -16.46 9.06 -8.53
CA VAL A 268 -16.34 8.22 -7.31
C VAL A 268 -17.45 8.61 -6.35
N VAL A 269 -18.19 7.64 -5.87
CA VAL A 269 -19.27 7.83 -4.88
C VAL A 269 -18.91 7.08 -3.61
N PHE A 270 -19.00 7.77 -2.47
CA PHE A 270 -18.78 7.16 -1.16
C PHE A 270 -20.12 6.82 -0.51
N PRO A 271 -20.46 5.52 -0.38
CA PRO A 271 -21.57 5.11 0.48
C PRO A 271 -21.33 5.53 1.93
N ASP A 272 -22.38 5.82 2.66
CA ASP A 272 -22.29 6.18 4.09
C ASP A 272 -22.93 5.08 4.96
N PRO A 273 -22.16 4.35 5.78
CA PRO A 273 -20.68 4.36 5.89
C PRO A 273 -19.97 3.70 4.70
N THR A 274 -18.70 4.08 4.48
CA THR A 274 -17.85 3.51 3.42
C THR A 274 -16.98 2.38 3.93
N HIS A 275 -17.02 1.22 3.27
CA HIS A 275 -16.14 0.09 3.57
C HIS A 275 -14.66 0.41 3.31
N VAL A 276 -13.85 0.17 4.35
CA VAL A 276 -12.41 0.38 4.36
C VAL A 276 -11.67 -0.92 4.61
N ASN A 277 -10.63 -1.16 3.82
CA ASN A 277 -9.68 -2.24 4.03
C ASN A 277 -8.25 -1.72 4.05
N ILE A 278 -7.29 -2.53 4.46
CA ILE A 278 -5.91 -2.11 4.74
C ILE A 278 -4.86 -2.94 4.01
N SER A 279 -3.67 -2.36 3.86
CA SER A 279 -2.43 -3.15 3.85
C SER A 279 -1.78 -3.01 5.22
N GLY A 280 -1.29 -4.10 5.76
CA GLY A 280 -0.70 -4.12 7.10
C GLY A 280 0.58 -4.93 7.17
N ALA A 281 1.32 -4.75 8.27
CA ALA A 281 2.57 -5.46 8.53
C ALA A 281 2.62 -5.95 9.98
N GLY A 282 3.32 -7.05 10.19
CA GLY A 282 3.63 -7.60 11.50
C GLY A 282 5.03 -8.19 11.55
N VAL A 283 5.57 -8.29 12.76
CA VAL A 283 6.84 -8.97 13.02
C VAL A 283 6.61 -10.47 12.96
N THR A 284 7.39 -11.20 12.16
CA THR A 284 7.20 -12.65 12.01
C THR A 284 7.56 -13.40 13.28
N ALA A 285 6.93 -14.56 13.51
CA ALA A 285 7.24 -15.43 14.65
C ALA A 285 8.70 -15.92 14.64
N ALA A 286 9.33 -16.00 13.47
CA ALA A 286 10.70 -16.45 13.28
C ALA A 286 11.75 -15.33 13.41
N SER A 287 11.33 -14.06 13.49
CA SER A 287 12.26 -12.91 13.48
C SER A 287 13.33 -13.01 14.56
N LYS A 288 14.57 -12.78 14.14
CA LYS A 288 15.75 -12.68 15.01
C LYS A 288 16.04 -11.22 15.43
N HIS A 289 15.37 -10.26 14.79
CA HIS A 289 15.56 -8.82 14.98
C HIS A 289 14.21 -8.11 15.27
N PRO A 290 13.44 -8.57 16.29
CA PRO A 290 12.08 -8.09 16.51
C PRO A 290 12.00 -6.59 16.85
N LYS A 291 13.05 -6.01 17.44
CA LYS A 291 13.10 -4.57 17.77
C LYS A 291 13.25 -3.73 16.49
N GLU A 292 14.19 -4.09 15.65
CA GLU A 292 14.47 -3.42 14.39
C GLU A 292 13.31 -3.63 13.40
N ALA A 293 12.69 -4.80 13.40
CA ALA A 293 11.47 -5.10 12.63
C ALA A 293 10.29 -4.23 13.07
N LEU A 294 10.08 -4.06 14.38
CA LEU A 294 9.05 -3.17 14.91
C LEU A 294 9.32 -1.70 14.54
N GLN A 295 10.59 -1.26 14.62
CA GLN A 295 11.01 0.08 14.19
C GLN A 295 10.69 0.33 12.69
N LEU A 296 10.87 -0.67 11.83
CA LEU A 296 10.45 -0.58 10.44
C LEU A 296 8.94 -0.40 10.30
N ILE A 297 8.14 -1.16 11.06
CA ILE A 297 6.67 -1.04 11.03
C ILE A 297 6.23 0.35 11.53
N GLU A 298 6.85 0.86 12.59
CA GLU A 298 6.61 2.22 13.11
C GLU A 298 6.89 3.28 12.03
N PHE A 299 8.01 3.16 11.33
CA PHE A 299 8.35 4.04 10.22
C PHE A 299 7.31 3.96 9.09
N LEU A 300 6.93 2.75 8.66
CA LEU A 300 5.98 2.54 7.55
C LEU A 300 4.55 2.97 7.89
N ALA A 301 4.14 2.92 9.15
CA ALA A 301 2.83 3.38 9.62
C ALA A 301 2.81 4.87 9.98
N SER A 302 3.95 5.56 9.91
CA SER A 302 4.07 6.97 10.28
C SER A 302 3.31 7.89 9.33
N PRO A 303 2.92 9.10 9.78
CA PRO A 303 2.30 10.11 8.90
C PRO A 303 3.17 10.49 7.69
N ALA A 304 4.49 10.46 7.83
CA ALA A 304 5.42 10.75 6.73
C ALA A 304 5.38 9.67 5.64
N ALA A 305 5.38 8.39 6.02
CA ALA A 305 5.20 7.28 5.08
C ALA A 305 3.80 7.31 4.45
N GLY A 306 2.78 7.66 5.25
CA GLY A 306 1.40 7.84 4.79
C GLY A 306 1.27 8.84 3.62
N LYS A 307 1.98 9.98 3.70
CA LYS A 307 2.09 10.93 2.58
C LYS A 307 2.72 10.29 1.33
N GLY A 308 3.78 9.51 1.51
CA GLY A 308 4.43 8.79 0.42
C GLY A 308 3.48 7.82 -0.29
N TYR A 309 2.70 7.04 0.46
CA TYR A 309 1.69 6.14 -0.11
C TYR A 309 0.59 6.89 -0.86
N ALA A 310 0.08 7.99 -0.30
CA ALA A 310 -0.94 8.81 -0.93
C ALA A 310 -0.44 9.41 -2.25
N GLN A 311 0.76 9.98 -2.28
CA GLN A 311 1.33 10.63 -3.45
C GLN A 311 1.66 9.67 -4.58
N ALA A 312 2.18 8.48 -4.27
CA ALA A 312 2.68 7.59 -5.28
C ALA A 312 1.73 6.44 -5.63
N ASN A 313 0.90 5.98 -4.69
CA ASN A 313 -0.01 4.86 -4.89
C ASN A 313 -1.49 5.23 -4.84
N TYR A 314 -1.84 6.46 -4.45
CA TYR A 314 -3.23 6.90 -4.23
C TYR A 314 -3.96 6.05 -3.17
N GLU A 315 -3.23 5.50 -2.20
CA GLU A 315 -3.77 4.86 -1.02
C GLU A 315 -3.87 5.88 0.11
N TYR A 316 -4.93 5.81 0.90
CA TYR A 316 -5.07 6.70 2.06
C TYR A 316 -4.08 6.31 3.16
N PRO A 317 -3.49 7.29 3.87
CA PRO A 317 -2.78 7.01 5.13
C PRO A 317 -3.73 6.38 6.15
N VAL A 318 -3.20 5.80 7.21
CA VAL A 318 -4.03 5.22 8.30
C VAL A 318 -4.92 6.26 8.97
N LYS A 319 -4.56 7.56 8.92
CA LYS A 319 -5.37 8.71 9.36
C LYS A 319 -5.43 9.77 8.28
N GLY A 320 -6.58 10.43 8.12
CA GLY A 320 -6.78 11.51 7.15
C GLY A 320 -6.83 11.05 5.69
N LEU A 321 -6.77 12.00 4.76
CA LEU A 321 -6.86 11.74 3.31
C LEU A 321 -5.48 11.67 2.62
N GLY A 322 -4.43 12.20 3.27
CA GLY A 322 -3.12 12.39 2.67
C GLY A 322 -3.06 13.67 1.81
N ASP A 323 -1.86 14.16 1.54
CA ASP A 323 -1.63 15.38 0.74
C ASP A 323 -1.56 14.98 -0.76
N ASN A 324 -2.71 14.64 -1.38
CA ASN A 324 -2.78 14.25 -2.80
C ASN A 324 -4.02 14.85 -3.45
N ALA A 325 -3.83 15.69 -4.46
CA ALA A 325 -4.92 16.42 -5.13
C ALA A 325 -6.00 15.51 -5.75
N VAL A 326 -5.66 14.29 -6.16
CA VAL A 326 -6.64 13.33 -6.69
C VAL A 326 -7.50 12.76 -5.55
N LEU A 327 -6.89 12.40 -4.42
CA LEU A 327 -7.63 11.92 -3.24
C LEU A 327 -8.49 13.02 -2.64
N GLU A 328 -8.00 14.26 -2.60
CA GLU A 328 -8.77 15.44 -2.17
C GLU A 328 -9.98 15.69 -3.08
N LYS A 329 -9.80 15.51 -4.40
CA LYS A 329 -10.89 15.63 -5.38
C LYS A 329 -11.98 14.57 -5.20
N PHE A 330 -11.62 13.36 -4.74
CA PHE A 330 -12.63 12.35 -4.40
C PHE A 330 -13.51 12.78 -3.23
N GLY A 331 -12.99 13.61 -2.33
CA GLY A 331 -13.69 14.11 -1.16
C GLY A 331 -13.49 13.27 0.10
N ALA A 332 -14.07 13.77 1.18
CA ALA A 332 -14.08 13.06 2.46
C ALA A 332 -15.20 12.01 2.48
N PHE A 333 -15.03 11.00 3.32
CA PHE A 333 -16.02 9.95 3.56
C PHE A 333 -15.98 9.51 5.02
N THR A 334 -17.10 8.96 5.50
CA THR A 334 -17.19 8.31 6.81
C THR A 334 -16.80 6.84 6.63
N PRO A 335 -15.63 6.39 7.13
CA PRO A 335 -15.31 4.96 7.09
C PRO A 335 -16.27 4.19 8.02
N ASP A 336 -16.55 2.93 7.67
CA ASP A 336 -17.16 2.01 8.61
C ASP A 336 -16.24 1.78 9.83
N ASP A 337 -16.79 1.32 10.95
CA ASP A 337 -16.06 0.99 12.18
C ASP A 337 -15.87 -0.52 12.40
N VAL A 338 -16.17 -1.32 11.40
CA VAL A 338 -15.89 -2.75 11.44
C VAL A 338 -14.39 -2.98 11.53
N SER A 339 -13.97 -3.77 12.53
CA SER A 339 -12.53 -4.02 12.69
C SER A 339 -12.01 -4.95 11.59
N VAL A 340 -10.76 -4.71 11.20
CA VAL A 340 -10.06 -5.56 10.21
C VAL A 340 -9.98 -7.02 10.68
N GLU A 341 -9.90 -7.27 11.99
CA GLU A 341 -9.95 -8.62 12.57
C GLU A 341 -11.29 -9.29 12.26
N GLN A 342 -12.42 -8.60 12.49
CA GLN A 342 -13.77 -9.12 12.20
C GLN A 342 -13.94 -9.42 10.71
N LEU A 343 -13.47 -8.55 9.82
CA LEU A 343 -13.46 -8.80 8.37
C LEU A 343 -12.70 -10.08 8.02
N GLY A 344 -11.56 -10.30 8.64
CA GLY A 344 -10.76 -11.51 8.47
C GLY A 344 -11.48 -12.77 8.90
N ALA A 345 -12.14 -12.73 10.06
CA ALA A 345 -12.89 -13.85 10.61
C ALA A 345 -14.10 -14.25 9.73
N MET A 346 -14.77 -13.28 9.10
CA MET A 346 -15.93 -13.52 8.23
C MET A 346 -15.59 -13.89 6.80
N ASN A 347 -14.32 -13.93 6.41
CA ASN A 347 -13.93 -14.11 5.01
C ASN A 347 -14.46 -15.42 4.38
N GLN A 348 -14.42 -16.54 5.08
CA GLN A 348 -14.90 -17.80 4.55
C GLN A 348 -16.41 -17.75 4.32
N GLN A 349 -17.18 -17.28 5.28
CA GLN A 349 -18.64 -17.14 5.19
C GLN A 349 -19.03 -16.20 4.04
N ALA A 350 -18.29 -15.10 3.86
CA ALA A 350 -18.50 -14.19 2.74
C ALA A 350 -18.29 -14.88 1.38
N GLN A 351 -17.27 -15.73 1.23
CA GLN A 351 -17.03 -16.47 0.00
C GLN A 351 -18.17 -17.47 -0.30
N GLU A 352 -18.61 -18.22 0.70
CA GLU A 352 -19.71 -19.18 0.61
C GLU A 352 -21.03 -18.47 0.23
N LEU A 353 -21.31 -17.32 0.86
CA LEU A 353 -22.51 -16.54 0.59
C LEU A 353 -22.50 -15.96 -0.85
N MET A 354 -21.37 -15.45 -1.30
CA MET A 354 -21.20 -14.97 -2.68
C MET A 354 -21.46 -16.09 -3.69
N GLU A 355 -20.90 -17.27 -3.47
CA GLU A 355 -21.09 -18.44 -4.36
C GLU A 355 -22.55 -18.90 -4.41
N ALA A 356 -23.18 -19.03 -3.27
CA ALA A 356 -24.58 -19.45 -3.14
C ALA A 356 -25.56 -18.49 -3.80
N ASN A 357 -25.21 -17.18 -3.91
CA ASN A 357 -26.09 -16.13 -4.41
C ASN A 357 -25.67 -15.58 -5.80
N GLY A 358 -24.96 -16.40 -6.59
CA GLY A 358 -24.73 -16.13 -8.02
C GLY A 358 -23.61 -15.15 -8.34
N TRP A 359 -22.79 -14.75 -7.38
CA TRP A 359 -21.58 -13.98 -7.67
C TRP A 359 -20.49 -14.90 -8.20
N LYS A 360 -20.17 -14.82 -9.48
CA LYS A 360 -19.27 -15.72 -10.20
C LYS A 360 -17.79 -15.34 -10.07
#